data_3f39df29461fa9f5152f8a81e9a094ca
#
_entry.id   3f39df29461fa9f5152f8a81e9a094ca
#
_cell.length_a   1.000
_cell.length_b   1.000
_cell.length_c   1.000
_cell.angle_alpha   90.00
_cell.angle_beta   90.00
_cell.angle_gamma   90.00
#
_symmetry.space_group_name_H-M   'P 1'
#
loop_
_entity.id
_entity.type
_entity.pdbx_description
1 polymer ?
#
loop_
_entity_poly.entity_id
_entity_poly.type
_entity_poly.pdbx_seq_one_letter_code
_entity_poly.pdbx_strand_id
1 'polypeptide(L)'
;MIALDSPVKLKILEILENGTASFDELVEKSMKAKSTISVHLNDLKELDLIREKTFPNDKRKKFFVLNAIYLAFSQTPLNNHYKIQMDCISISNGNSFKEKLFCTLRYGMEAYGIDPAPILKTLGNSIGERISPELKSRSFAGILEELSVFWAEHELGEMNLLKGDQTEISVIDCYNCGKMPDVGKTLCSMDEGIIEGVLSSKLKSEFRVREIECYGTGYDNCKFVIEKLEV
;
A
#
# COMPACT_ATOMS: atom_id res chain seq x y z
N MET A 1 15.88 12.00 -15.04
CA MET A 1 15.60 12.62 -13.71
C MET A 1 15.23 14.11 -13.77
N ILE A 2 14.70 14.58 -14.88
CA ILE A 2 14.37 16.01 -15.12
C ILE A 2 13.05 16.42 -14.46
N ALA A 3 12.14 15.46 -14.19
CA ALA A 3 10.83 15.79 -13.61
C ALA A 3 10.86 16.28 -12.16
N LEU A 4 11.90 15.97 -11.42
CA LEU A 4 11.98 16.19 -9.97
C LEU A 4 12.77 17.44 -9.57
N ASP A 5 13.27 18.22 -10.52
CA ASP A 5 14.03 19.45 -10.26
C ASP A 5 13.16 20.64 -9.80
N SER A 6 11.83 20.50 -9.89
CA SER A 6 10.90 21.56 -9.51
C SER A 6 10.16 21.22 -8.23
N PRO A 7 10.28 22.03 -7.17
CA PRO A 7 9.46 21.84 -5.95
C PRO A 7 7.94 21.86 -6.23
N VAL A 8 7.53 22.54 -7.31
CA VAL A 8 6.12 22.58 -7.72
C VAL A 8 5.67 21.25 -8.32
N LYS A 9 6.53 20.62 -9.14
CA LYS A 9 6.24 19.28 -9.68
C LYS A 9 6.12 18.25 -8.55
N LEU A 10 7.05 18.27 -7.60
CA LEU A 10 6.99 17.40 -6.42
C LEU A 10 5.68 17.61 -5.66
N LYS A 11 5.28 18.86 -5.42
CA LYS A 11 4.03 19.18 -4.71
C LYS A 11 2.79 18.69 -5.45
N ILE A 12 2.76 18.79 -6.78
CA ILE A 12 1.67 18.24 -7.59
C ILE A 12 1.60 16.71 -7.44
N LEU A 13 2.74 16.02 -7.53
CA LEU A 13 2.80 14.56 -7.38
C LEU A 13 2.34 14.11 -5.99
N GLU A 14 2.78 14.78 -4.90
CA GLU A 14 2.32 14.52 -3.53
C GLU A 14 0.80 14.67 -3.37
N ILE A 15 0.21 15.71 -3.99
CA ILE A 15 -1.24 15.91 -3.94
C ILE A 15 -1.95 14.74 -4.64
N LEU A 16 -1.43 14.30 -5.79
CA LEU A 16 -2.01 13.24 -6.60
C LEU A 16 -1.76 11.84 -6.02
N GLU A 17 -0.80 11.66 -5.14
CA GLU A 17 -0.59 10.42 -4.38
C GLU A 17 -1.79 10.10 -3.48
N ASN A 18 -2.44 11.14 -2.95
CA ASN A 18 -3.65 11.00 -2.14
C ASN A 18 -4.94 10.79 -2.97
N GLY A 19 -4.84 10.73 -4.29
CA GLY A 19 -5.96 10.46 -5.19
C GLY A 19 -6.09 11.45 -6.34
N THR A 20 -7.24 11.42 -6.98
CA THR A 20 -7.57 12.29 -8.10
C THR A 20 -7.77 13.73 -7.64
N ALA A 21 -7.20 14.70 -8.36
CA ALA A 21 -7.43 16.12 -8.10
C ALA A 21 -7.79 16.88 -9.39
N SER A 22 -8.69 17.86 -9.27
CA SER A 22 -8.98 18.81 -10.33
C SER A 22 -7.91 19.88 -10.47
N PHE A 23 -7.92 20.61 -11.59
CA PHE A 23 -6.98 21.71 -11.80
C PHE A 23 -7.07 22.77 -10.69
N ASP A 24 -8.30 23.15 -10.29
CA ASP A 24 -8.50 24.17 -9.26
C ASP A 24 -8.04 23.70 -7.87
N GLU A 25 -8.24 22.42 -7.52
CA GLU A 25 -7.70 21.83 -6.29
C GLU A 25 -6.17 21.80 -6.27
N LEU A 26 -5.52 21.51 -7.41
CA LEU A 26 -4.06 21.55 -7.53
C LEU A 26 -3.54 22.98 -7.35
N VAL A 27 -4.20 23.98 -7.91
CA VAL A 27 -3.86 25.39 -7.71
C VAL A 27 -3.98 25.79 -6.24
N GLU A 28 -5.12 25.47 -5.62
CA GLU A 28 -5.41 25.76 -4.21
C GLU A 28 -4.40 25.10 -3.26
N LYS A 29 -4.25 23.77 -3.34
CA LYS A 29 -3.38 23.00 -2.45
C LYS A 29 -1.90 23.29 -2.64
N SER A 30 -1.48 23.65 -3.86
CA SER A 30 -0.08 24.02 -4.13
C SER A 30 0.25 25.47 -3.78
N MET A 31 -0.77 26.32 -3.61
CA MET A 31 -0.63 27.78 -3.42
C MET A 31 0.19 28.45 -4.52
N LYS A 32 0.08 27.99 -5.77
CA LYS A 32 0.80 28.52 -6.94
C LYS A 32 -0.15 29.10 -7.97
N ALA A 33 0.37 30.01 -8.81
CA ALA A 33 -0.41 30.61 -9.88
C ALA A 33 -0.89 29.57 -10.90
N LYS A 34 -2.09 29.77 -11.47
CA LYS A 34 -2.70 28.89 -12.48
C LYS A 34 -1.76 28.63 -13.68
N SER A 35 -1.05 29.67 -14.15
CA SER A 35 -0.07 29.55 -15.24
C SER A 35 1.07 28.59 -14.89
N THR A 36 1.60 28.69 -13.66
CA THR A 36 2.67 27.83 -13.17
C THR A 36 2.22 26.37 -13.11
N ILE A 37 1.03 26.13 -12.53
CA ILE A 37 0.47 24.77 -12.45
C ILE A 37 0.23 24.19 -13.85
N SER A 38 -0.31 24.97 -14.78
CA SER A 38 -0.57 24.53 -16.16
C SER A 38 0.71 24.08 -16.87
N VAL A 39 1.80 24.82 -16.74
CA VAL A 39 3.12 24.44 -17.33
C VAL A 39 3.60 23.12 -16.74
N HIS A 40 3.63 22.99 -15.41
CA HIS A 40 4.14 21.80 -14.76
C HIS A 40 3.25 20.55 -14.97
N LEU A 41 1.93 20.71 -15.10
CA LEU A 41 1.06 19.60 -15.48
C LEU A 41 1.32 19.11 -16.90
N ASN A 42 1.62 20.01 -17.84
CA ASN A 42 1.98 19.59 -19.19
C ASN A 42 3.32 18.82 -19.19
N ASP A 43 4.32 19.34 -18.49
CA ASP A 43 5.60 18.65 -18.35
C ASP A 43 5.43 17.24 -17.73
N LEU A 44 4.62 17.11 -16.67
CA LEU A 44 4.38 15.85 -16.01
C LEU A 44 3.58 14.86 -16.88
N LYS A 45 2.69 15.36 -17.75
CA LYS A 45 2.00 14.53 -18.75
C LYS A 45 2.94 14.06 -19.86
N GLU A 46 3.81 14.93 -20.36
CA GLU A 46 4.83 14.57 -21.36
C GLU A 46 5.78 13.48 -20.85
N LEU A 47 6.03 13.46 -19.54
CA LEU A 47 6.83 12.43 -18.88
C LEU A 47 6.02 11.17 -18.50
N ASP A 48 4.75 11.10 -18.86
CA ASP A 48 3.80 10.03 -18.50
C ASP A 48 3.70 9.74 -16.99
N LEU A 49 4.02 10.73 -16.16
CA LEU A 49 3.92 10.62 -14.69
C LEU A 49 2.51 10.87 -14.17
N ILE A 50 1.69 11.59 -14.93
CA ILE A 50 0.28 11.85 -14.61
C ILE A 50 -0.58 11.65 -15.86
N ARG A 51 -1.86 11.33 -15.65
CA ARG A 51 -2.87 11.26 -16.72
C ARG A 51 -4.03 12.21 -16.42
N GLU A 52 -4.62 12.70 -17.49
CA GLU A 52 -5.86 13.49 -17.44
C GLU A 52 -7.05 12.52 -17.53
N LYS A 53 -8.01 12.67 -16.61
CA LYS A 53 -9.30 11.95 -16.63
C LYS A 53 -10.43 12.93 -16.75
N THR A 54 -11.47 12.55 -17.50
CA THR A 54 -12.75 13.25 -17.54
C THR A 54 -13.82 12.34 -16.97
N PHE A 55 -14.71 12.87 -16.16
CA PHE A 55 -15.84 12.11 -15.65
C PHE A 55 -17.09 12.32 -16.50
N PRO A 56 -17.92 11.29 -16.70
CA PRO A 56 -19.12 11.36 -17.53
C PRO A 56 -20.08 12.49 -17.11
N ASN A 57 -20.13 12.77 -15.81
CA ASN A 57 -21.05 13.75 -15.21
C ASN A 57 -20.56 15.20 -15.30
N ASP A 58 -19.28 15.44 -15.60
CA ASP A 58 -18.73 16.80 -15.76
C ASP A 58 -17.56 16.80 -16.75
N LYS A 59 -17.88 16.78 -18.02
CA LYS A 59 -16.89 16.79 -19.13
C LYS A 59 -16.10 18.12 -19.23
N ARG A 60 -16.50 19.15 -18.48
CA ARG A 60 -15.83 20.46 -18.51
C ARG A 60 -14.66 20.54 -17.54
N LYS A 61 -14.68 19.73 -16.47
CA LYS A 61 -13.60 19.68 -15.49
C LYS A 61 -12.59 18.63 -15.87
N LYS A 62 -11.33 19.05 -15.87
CA LYS A 62 -10.18 18.18 -16.03
C LYS A 62 -9.70 17.73 -14.67
N PHE A 63 -9.58 16.42 -14.51
CA PHE A 63 -9.02 15.78 -13.33
C PHE A 63 -7.70 15.12 -13.70
N PHE A 64 -6.79 15.11 -12.76
CA PHE A 64 -5.49 14.52 -12.92
C PHE A 64 -5.34 13.36 -11.93
N VAL A 65 -4.69 12.30 -12.38
CA VAL A 65 -4.35 11.13 -11.57
C VAL A 65 -2.88 10.80 -11.73
N LEU A 66 -2.27 10.30 -10.69
CA LEU A 66 -0.92 9.79 -10.75
C LEU A 66 -0.88 8.54 -11.66
N ASN A 67 0.08 8.51 -12.58
CA ASN A 67 0.34 7.39 -13.48
C ASN A 67 1.70 6.73 -13.18
N ALA A 68 2.28 7.09 -12.05
CA ALA A 68 3.56 6.59 -11.58
C ALA A 68 3.44 6.15 -10.13
N ILE A 69 4.34 5.29 -9.70
CA ILE A 69 4.46 4.90 -8.30
C ILE A 69 5.61 5.72 -7.69
N TYR A 70 5.34 6.40 -6.59
CA TYR A 70 6.37 7.08 -5.83
C TYR A 70 7.12 6.05 -4.99
N LEU A 71 8.39 5.85 -5.28
CA LEU A 71 9.19 4.79 -4.64
C LEU A 71 10.28 5.31 -3.71
N ALA A 72 10.80 6.52 -3.97
CA ALA A 72 11.94 7.00 -3.21
C ALA A 72 12.13 8.51 -3.33
N PHE A 73 12.73 9.07 -2.31
CA PHE A 73 13.27 10.43 -2.31
C PHE A 73 14.67 10.44 -1.71
N SER A 74 15.49 11.38 -2.12
CA SER A 74 16.82 11.54 -1.52
C SER A 74 16.71 12.12 -0.12
N GLN A 75 17.22 11.42 0.88
CA GLN A 75 17.26 11.88 2.26
C GLN A 75 18.52 11.41 2.98
N THR A 76 18.84 12.08 4.08
CA THR A 76 19.81 11.54 5.04
C THR A 76 19.19 10.31 5.70
N PRO A 77 19.93 9.18 5.82
CA PRO A 77 19.39 7.97 6.41
C PRO A 77 18.79 8.20 7.81
N LEU A 78 17.56 7.75 8.01
CA LEU A 78 16.85 7.78 9.30
C LEU A 78 17.27 6.57 10.14
N ASN A 79 18.27 6.75 10.96
CA ASN A 79 18.92 5.65 11.68
C ASN A 79 18.08 5.02 12.81
N ASN A 80 17.06 5.70 13.33
CA ASN A 80 16.34 5.23 14.52
C ASN A 80 15.62 3.90 14.29
N HIS A 81 14.76 3.81 13.27
CA HIS A 81 14.01 2.58 13.00
C HIS A 81 14.95 1.45 12.53
N TYR A 82 15.92 1.77 11.69
CA TYR A 82 16.93 0.81 11.25
C TYR A 82 17.72 0.26 12.43
N LYS A 83 18.13 1.10 13.39
CA LYS A 83 18.85 0.69 14.60
C LYS A 83 18.00 -0.24 15.47
N ILE A 84 16.74 0.13 15.74
CA ILE A 84 15.81 -0.72 16.49
C ILE A 84 15.70 -2.10 15.83
N GLN A 85 15.57 -2.15 14.52
CA GLN A 85 15.47 -3.39 13.78
C GLN A 85 16.76 -4.22 13.87
N MET A 86 17.92 -3.59 13.75
CA MET A 86 19.20 -4.27 13.90
C MET A 86 19.41 -4.83 15.31
N ASP A 87 18.95 -4.11 16.33
CA ASP A 87 19.03 -4.57 17.74
C ASP A 87 18.10 -5.78 17.99
N CYS A 88 17.06 -6.00 17.17
CA CYS A 88 16.20 -7.18 17.23
C CYS A 88 16.82 -8.44 16.57
N ILE A 89 17.91 -8.30 15.79
CA ILE A 89 18.57 -9.44 15.15
C ILE A 89 19.40 -10.19 16.21
N SER A 90 18.98 -11.42 16.53
CA SER A 90 19.67 -12.30 17.47
C SER A 90 19.66 -13.74 16.97
N ILE A 91 20.78 -14.43 17.14
CA ILE A 91 20.92 -15.86 16.80
C ILE A 91 20.20 -16.73 17.84
N SER A 92 20.06 -16.25 19.07
CA SER A 92 19.58 -17.01 20.22
C SER A 92 18.06 -17.08 20.38
N ASN A 93 17.31 -16.21 19.70
CA ASN A 93 15.85 -16.20 19.79
C ASN A 93 15.28 -17.04 18.65
N GLY A 94 14.69 -18.18 18.94
CA GLY A 94 14.17 -19.21 18.01
C GLY A 94 13.17 -18.78 16.94
N ASN A 95 13.09 -17.48 16.66
CA ASN A 95 12.34 -16.91 15.58
C ASN A 95 13.07 -17.09 14.25
N SER A 96 12.31 -17.33 13.20
CA SER A 96 12.84 -17.51 11.86
C SER A 96 13.76 -16.33 11.47
N PHE A 97 15.03 -16.62 11.22
CA PHE A 97 16.00 -15.64 10.70
C PHE A 97 15.49 -15.01 9.38
N LYS A 98 14.68 -15.76 8.64
CA LYS A 98 14.06 -15.30 7.38
C LYS A 98 13.12 -14.11 7.61
N GLU A 99 12.27 -14.15 8.65
CA GLU A 99 11.38 -13.05 9.01
C GLU A 99 12.17 -11.79 9.35
N LYS A 100 13.18 -11.94 10.19
CA LYS A 100 14.07 -10.84 10.57
C LYS A 100 14.80 -10.25 9.37
N LEU A 101 15.26 -11.09 8.46
CA LEU A 101 15.92 -10.63 7.24
C LEU A 101 14.97 -9.80 6.36
N PHE A 102 13.74 -10.26 6.20
CA PHE A 102 12.72 -9.54 5.42
C PHE A 102 12.39 -8.18 6.03
N CYS A 103 12.17 -8.15 7.35
CA CYS A 103 11.94 -6.90 8.08
C CYS A 103 13.14 -5.95 7.97
N THR A 104 14.37 -6.47 8.12
CA THR A 104 15.59 -5.66 8.01
C THR A 104 15.74 -5.03 6.62
N LEU A 105 15.46 -5.79 5.56
CA LEU A 105 15.49 -5.26 4.19
C LEU A 105 14.48 -4.12 4.02
N ARG A 106 13.23 -4.31 4.47
CA ARG A 106 12.20 -3.28 4.41
C ARG A 106 12.63 -2.00 5.14
N TYR A 107 13.01 -2.10 6.41
CA TYR A 107 13.40 -0.94 7.21
C TYR A 107 14.69 -0.29 6.71
N GLY A 108 15.61 -1.08 6.19
CA GLY A 108 16.78 -0.54 5.53
C GLY A 108 16.42 0.32 4.32
N MET A 109 15.53 -0.16 3.46
CA MET A 109 15.02 0.63 2.33
C MET A 109 14.38 1.94 2.80
N GLU A 110 13.49 1.87 3.78
CA GLU A 110 12.81 3.05 4.32
C GLU A 110 13.76 4.05 4.98
N ALA A 111 14.76 3.57 5.70
CA ALA A 111 15.77 4.44 6.30
C ALA A 111 16.50 5.29 5.24
N TYR A 112 16.64 4.77 4.03
CA TYR A 112 17.23 5.46 2.89
C TYR A 112 16.22 6.19 1.99
N GLY A 113 14.95 6.32 2.43
CA GLY A 113 13.92 7.06 1.71
C GLY A 113 13.24 6.29 0.59
N ILE A 114 13.39 4.96 0.57
CA ILE A 114 12.68 4.09 -0.36
C ILE A 114 11.43 3.58 0.35
N ASP A 115 10.25 3.88 -0.19
CA ASP A 115 9.00 3.29 0.29
C ASP A 115 8.70 1.99 -0.46
N PRO A 116 8.84 0.82 0.19
CA PRO A 116 8.57 -0.46 -0.45
C PRO A 116 7.07 -0.80 -0.52
N ALA A 117 6.21 -0.11 0.21
CA ALA A 117 4.80 -0.46 0.35
C ALA A 117 4.05 -0.57 -0.99
N PRO A 118 4.16 0.37 -1.95
CA PRO A 118 3.48 0.26 -3.23
C PRO A 118 3.93 -0.94 -4.07
N ILE A 119 5.24 -1.24 -4.04
CA ILE A 119 5.79 -2.41 -4.74
C ILE A 119 5.28 -3.69 -4.09
N LEU A 120 5.35 -3.77 -2.75
CA LEU A 120 4.91 -4.94 -2.01
C LEU A 120 3.42 -5.21 -2.23
N LYS A 121 2.58 -4.17 -2.26
CA LYS A 121 1.16 -4.31 -2.58
C LYS A 121 0.93 -4.85 -3.99
N THR A 122 1.65 -4.33 -4.98
CA THR A 122 1.57 -4.80 -6.37
C THR A 122 2.01 -6.26 -6.51
N LEU A 123 3.12 -6.62 -5.86
CA LEU A 123 3.59 -8.01 -5.83
C LEU A 123 2.60 -8.92 -5.13
N GLY A 124 2.05 -8.49 -3.99
CA GLY A 124 1.00 -9.21 -3.27
C GLY A 124 -0.22 -9.47 -4.15
N ASN A 125 -0.67 -8.45 -4.89
CA ASN A 125 -1.80 -8.59 -5.82
C ASN A 125 -1.53 -9.66 -6.89
N SER A 126 -0.35 -9.62 -7.50
CA SER A 126 0.07 -10.63 -8.49
C SER A 126 0.16 -12.05 -7.90
N ILE A 127 0.63 -12.18 -6.64
CA ILE A 127 0.63 -13.45 -5.91
C ILE A 127 -0.82 -13.91 -5.68
N GLY A 128 -1.69 -13.03 -5.21
CA GLY A 128 -3.09 -13.31 -4.98
C GLY A 128 -3.82 -13.79 -6.24
N GLU A 129 -3.60 -13.11 -7.37
CA GLU A 129 -4.11 -13.56 -8.67
C GLU A 129 -3.63 -14.96 -9.03
N ARG A 130 -2.36 -15.26 -8.76
CA ARG A 130 -1.73 -16.53 -9.09
C ARG A 130 -2.24 -17.70 -8.27
N ILE A 131 -2.50 -17.50 -6.97
CA ILE A 131 -3.01 -18.55 -6.06
C ILE A 131 -4.53 -18.70 -6.14
N SER A 132 -5.25 -17.67 -6.60
CA SER A 132 -6.72 -17.66 -6.64
C SER A 132 -7.35 -18.87 -7.34
N PRO A 133 -6.79 -19.45 -8.45
CA PRO A 133 -7.39 -20.64 -9.09
C PRO A 133 -7.35 -21.89 -8.20
N GLU A 134 -6.45 -21.96 -7.22
CA GLU A 134 -6.30 -23.11 -6.33
C GLU A 134 -7.39 -23.15 -5.25
N LEU A 135 -7.99 -22.02 -4.92
CA LEU A 135 -9.12 -21.95 -3.99
C LEU A 135 -10.38 -22.55 -4.64
N LYS A 136 -11.17 -23.28 -3.85
CA LYS A 136 -12.36 -23.99 -4.31
C LYS A 136 -13.61 -23.13 -4.22
N SER A 137 -13.70 -22.29 -3.19
CA SER A 137 -14.87 -21.45 -2.94
C SER A 137 -15.07 -20.39 -4.03
N ARG A 138 -16.33 -20.04 -4.23
CA ARG A 138 -16.78 -18.95 -5.11
C ARG A 138 -17.59 -17.89 -4.35
N SER A 139 -17.82 -18.10 -3.07
CA SER A 139 -18.46 -17.11 -2.23
C SER A 139 -17.42 -16.25 -1.52
N PHE A 140 -17.75 -15.01 -1.26
CA PHE A 140 -16.87 -14.08 -0.57
C PHE A 140 -16.40 -14.63 0.79
N ALA A 141 -17.34 -15.06 1.65
CA ALA A 141 -17.02 -15.64 2.95
C ALA A 141 -16.16 -16.91 2.85
N GLY A 142 -16.54 -17.83 1.96
CA GLY A 142 -15.78 -19.07 1.80
C GLY A 142 -14.36 -18.85 1.23
N ILE A 143 -14.14 -17.82 0.41
CA ILE A 143 -12.79 -17.45 -0.03
C ILE A 143 -11.95 -16.97 1.16
N LEU A 144 -12.52 -16.14 2.04
CA LEU A 144 -11.82 -15.66 3.23
C LEU A 144 -11.54 -16.80 4.24
N GLU A 145 -12.45 -17.77 4.36
CA GLU A 145 -12.22 -18.99 5.15
C GLU A 145 -11.07 -19.83 4.58
N GLU A 146 -11.01 -20.03 3.27
CA GLU A 146 -9.88 -20.72 2.64
C GLU A 146 -8.57 -19.94 2.79
N LEU A 147 -8.61 -18.60 2.70
CA LEU A 147 -7.45 -17.76 2.97
C LEU A 147 -6.98 -17.86 4.42
N SER A 148 -7.90 -17.95 5.40
CA SER A 148 -7.50 -18.13 6.81
C SER A 148 -6.76 -19.44 7.03
N VAL A 149 -7.19 -20.52 6.37
CA VAL A 149 -6.46 -21.81 6.40
C VAL A 149 -5.09 -21.66 5.73
N PHE A 150 -5.02 -21.01 4.57
CA PHE A 150 -3.77 -20.75 3.87
C PHE A 150 -2.79 -19.95 4.74
N TRP A 151 -3.25 -18.90 5.45
CA TRP A 151 -2.41 -18.11 6.37
C TRP A 151 -1.81 -18.98 7.47
N ALA A 152 -2.64 -19.84 8.10
CA ALA A 152 -2.20 -20.72 9.16
C ALA A 152 -1.21 -21.80 8.67
N GLU A 153 -1.50 -22.44 7.54
CA GLU A 153 -0.64 -23.50 6.96
C GLU A 153 0.73 -22.98 6.51
N HIS A 154 0.82 -21.71 6.11
CA HIS A 154 2.05 -21.07 5.67
C HIS A 154 2.73 -20.20 6.73
N GLU A 155 2.29 -20.30 7.99
CA GLU A 155 2.87 -19.56 9.13
C GLU A 155 2.85 -18.03 8.91
N LEU A 156 1.83 -17.51 8.21
CA LEU A 156 1.67 -16.08 7.96
C LEU A 156 0.95 -15.34 9.09
N GLY A 157 0.38 -16.07 10.05
CA GLY A 157 -0.40 -15.60 11.18
C GLY A 157 -1.79 -16.24 11.24
N GLU A 158 -2.56 -15.88 12.25
CA GLU A 158 -3.94 -16.35 12.42
C GLU A 158 -4.91 -15.30 11.87
N MET A 159 -5.49 -15.60 10.70
CA MET A 159 -6.49 -14.72 10.07
C MET A 159 -7.90 -15.08 10.55
N ASN A 160 -8.63 -14.07 11.04
CA ASN A 160 -9.98 -14.21 11.54
C ASN A 160 -10.93 -13.23 10.86
N LEU A 161 -12.13 -13.69 10.47
CA LEU A 161 -13.19 -12.80 10.01
C LEU A 161 -13.85 -12.13 11.22
N LEU A 162 -13.96 -10.80 11.17
CA LEU A 162 -14.65 -10.03 12.19
C LEU A 162 -16.12 -9.87 11.80
N LYS A 163 -17.02 -10.05 12.77
CA LYS A 163 -18.46 -9.86 12.58
C LYS A 163 -18.78 -8.37 12.76
N GLY A 164 -19.22 -7.70 11.70
CA GLY A 164 -19.61 -6.29 11.72
C GLY A 164 -20.34 -5.87 10.45
N ASP A 165 -20.70 -4.59 10.35
CA ASP A 165 -21.37 -4.00 9.18
C ASP A 165 -20.43 -3.83 7.98
N GLN A 166 -19.13 -3.76 8.22
CA GLN A 166 -18.09 -3.76 7.20
C GLN A 166 -17.36 -5.10 7.20
N THR A 167 -16.88 -5.48 6.04
CA THR A 167 -16.09 -6.71 5.95
C THR A 167 -14.69 -6.43 6.44
N GLU A 168 -14.42 -6.88 7.64
CA GLU A 168 -13.15 -6.74 8.31
C GLU A 168 -12.52 -8.10 8.61
N ILE A 169 -11.22 -8.17 8.51
CA ILE A 169 -10.42 -9.31 8.95
C ILE A 169 -9.34 -8.83 9.91
N SER A 170 -9.01 -9.68 10.89
CA SER A 170 -7.83 -9.48 11.74
C SER A 170 -6.80 -10.57 11.50
N VAL A 171 -5.53 -10.24 11.67
CA VAL A 171 -4.42 -11.20 11.65
C VAL A 171 -3.62 -11.03 12.92
N ILE A 172 -3.55 -12.09 13.72
CA ILE A 172 -2.76 -12.17 14.94
C ILE A 172 -1.47 -12.91 14.61
N ASP A 173 -0.39 -12.62 15.35
CA ASP A 173 0.94 -13.20 15.12
C ASP A 173 1.43 -13.07 13.66
N CYS A 174 1.16 -11.91 13.07
CA CYS A 174 1.54 -11.62 11.69
C CYS A 174 3.06 -11.80 11.48
N TYR A 175 3.45 -12.63 10.51
CA TYR A 175 4.84 -12.93 10.17
C TYR A 175 5.66 -11.69 9.86
N ASN A 176 5.00 -10.68 9.32
CA ASN A 176 5.63 -9.48 8.76
C ASN A 176 5.86 -8.39 9.83
N CYS A 177 4.98 -8.27 10.81
CA CYS A 177 5.00 -7.17 11.75
C CYS A 177 4.73 -7.56 13.21
N GLY A 178 4.37 -8.83 13.52
CA GLY A 178 3.94 -9.27 14.85
C GLY A 178 4.96 -9.05 16.00
N LYS A 179 6.19 -8.69 15.67
CA LYS A 179 7.26 -8.40 16.64
C LYS A 179 7.89 -7.02 16.42
N MET A 180 7.20 -6.17 15.65
CA MET A 180 7.72 -4.86 15.33
C MET A 180 7.33 -3.84 16.38
N PRO A 181 8.22 -2.91 16.71
CA PRO A 181 7.85 -1.77 17.53
C PRO A 181 6.90 -0.85 16.78
N ASP A 182 6.22 0.03 17.52
CA ASP A 182 5.47 1.12 16.91
C ASP A 182 6.42 2.03 16.11
N VAL A 183 6.20 2.08 14.81
CA VAL A 183 6.94 2.90 13.85
C VAL A 183 6.05 3.96 13.19
N GLY A 184 4.80 4.08 13.68
CA GLY A 184 3.83 5.08 13.23
C GLY A 184 3.19 4.80 11.87
N LYS A 185 3.33 3.59 11.32
CA LYS A 185 2.72 3.23 10.03
C LYS A 185 2.36 1.76 9.94
N THR A 186 1.41 1.46 9.04
CA THR A 186 1.05 0.10 8.69
C THR A 186 2.14 -0.57 7.84
N LEU A 187 2.28 -1.89 7.96
CA LEU A 187 3.41 -2.63 7.42
C LEU A 187 3.02 -3.77 6.47
N CYS A 188 1.73 -4.14 6.41
CA CYS A 188 1.30 -5.37 5.74
C CYS A 188 0.74 -5.14 4.34
N SER A 189 1.36 -4.23 3.57
CA SER A 189 0.96 -3.91 2.20
C SER A 189 0.98 -5.12 1.26
N MET A 190 1.87 -6.09 1.49
CA MET A 190 1.88 -7.34 0.71
C MET A 190 0.63 -8.17 1.01
N ASP A 191 0.23 -8.26 2.27
CA ASP A 191 -0.98 -9.00 2.68
C ASP A 191 -2.25 -8.34 2.12
N GLU A 192 -2.31 -6.98 2.15
CA GLU A 192 -3.37 -6.24 1.46
C GLU A 192 -3.46 -6.66 -0.01
N GLY A 193 -2.32 -6.69 -0.70
CA GLY A 193 -2.26 -7.06 -2.11
C GLY A 193 -2.71 -8.50 -2.36
N ILE A 194 -2.24 -9.46 -1.56
CA ILE A 194 -2.61 -10.87 -1.73
C ILE A 194 -4.13 -11.06 -1.60
N ILE A 195 -4.72 -10.50 -0.55
CA ILE A 195 -6.17 -10.60 -0.31
C ILE A 195 -6.96 -9.93 -1.43
N GLU A 196 -6.54 -8.73 -1.84
CA GLU A 196 -7.14 -7.95 -2.92
C GLU A 196 -7.10 -8.71 -4.26
N GLY A 197 -5.94 -9.27 -4.61
CA GLY A 197 -5.73 -10.03 -5.85
C GLY A 197 -6.55 -11.32 -5.89
N VAL A 198 -6.63 -12.05 -4.77
CA VAL A 198 -7.47 -13.25 -4.67
C VAL A 198 -8.94 -12.91 -4.88
N LEU A 199 -9.46 -11.93 -4.12
CA LEU A 199 -10.87 -11.56 -4.18
C LEU A 199 -11.26 -11.02 -5.55
N SER A 200 -10.46 -10.13 -6.12
CA SER A 200 -10.73 -9.52 -7.42
C SER A 200 -10.69 -10.56 -8.54
N SER A 201 -9.70 -11.45 -8.51
CA SER A 201 -9.59 -12.53 -9.50
C SER A 201 -10.74 -13.53 -9.40
N LYS A 202 -11.11 -13.93 -8.19
CA LYS A 202 -12.10 -14.97 -7.93
C LYS A 202 -13.53 -14.51 -8.18
N LEU A 203 -13.86 -13.29 -7.75
CA LEU A 203 -15.22 -12.75 -7.80
C LEU A 203 -15.49 -11.88 -9.04
N LYS A 204 -14.47 -11.66 -9.88
CA LYS A 204 -14.57 -10.83 -11.10
C LYS A 204 -15.14 -9.44 -10.85
N SER A 205 -14.75 -8.85 -9.72
CA SER A 205 -15.11 -7.51 -9.27
C SER A 205 -13.87 -6.86 -8.68
N GLU A 206 -13.76 -5.55 -8.74
CA GLU A 206 -12.66 -4.84 -8.12
C GLU A 206 -12.87 -4.75 -6.60
N PHE A 207 -11.85 -5.11 -5.85
CA PHE A 207 -11.80 -4.97 -4.40
C PHE A 207 -10.63 -4.08 -4.02
N ARG A 208 -10.77 -3.38 -2.91
CA ARG A 208 -9.70 -2.65 -2.25
C ARG A 208 -9.56 -3.18 -0.83
N VAL A 209 -8.34 -3.53 -0.46
CA VAL A 209 -8.00 -3.96 0.89
C VAL A 209 -7.06 -2.94 1.49
N ARG A 210 -7.34 -2.52 2.73
CA ARG A 210 -6.55 -1.51 3.44
C ARG A 210 -6.35 -1.91 4.88
N GLU A 211 -5.11 -1.94 5.33
CA GLU A 211 -4.75 -2.12 6.73
C GLU A 211 -5.07 -0.83 7.51
N ILE A 212 -5.80 -0.96 8.60
CA ILE A 212 -6.22 0.15 9.47
C ILE A 212 -5.64 0.07 10.88
N GLU A 213 -5.25 -1.12 11.33
CA GLU A 213 -4.54 -1.36 12.57
C GLU A 213 -3.36 -2.28 12.29
N CYS A 214 -2.21 -2.06 12.93
CA CYS A 214 -0.99 -2.81 12.73
C CYS A 214 -0.13 -2.78 13.99
N TYR A 215 0.68 -3.81 14.20
CA TYR A 215 1.74 -3.76 15.23
C TYR A 215 2.63 -2.53 15.04
N GLY A 216 2.94 -2.17 13.78
CA GLY A 216 3.72 -0.98 13.45
C GLY A 216 3.04 0.35 13.77
N THR A 217 1.78 0.35 14.17
CA THR A 217 1.01 1.51 14.67
C THR A 217 0.60 1.35 16.14
N GLY A 218 1.26 0.42 16.87
CA GLY A 218 1.07 0.23 18.31
C GLY A 218 -0.12 -0.66 18.68
N TYR A 219 -0.76 -1.33 17.73
CA TYR A 219 -1.80 -2.34 17.99
C TYR A 219 -1.18 -3.72 18.21
N ASP A 220 -1.94 -4.64 18.77
CA ASP A 220 -1.55 -6.03 19.04
C ASP A 220 -2.06 -7.03 18.00
N ASN A 221 -2.58 -6.52 16.89
CA ASN A 221 -3.03 -7.25 15.72
C ASN A 221 -2.89 -6.41 14.45
N CYS A 222 -3.02 -7.05 13.28
CA CYS A 222 -3.28 -6.36 12.02
C CYS A 222 -4.75 -6.45 11.69
N LYS A 223 -5.36 -5.33 11.29
CA LYS A 223 -6.78 -5.28 10.90
C LYS A 223 -6.91 -4.68 9.52
N PHE A 224 -7.64 -5.36 8.67
CA PHE A 224 -7.88 -4.96 7.29
C PHE A 224 -9.36 -4.74 7.04
N VAL A 225 -9.67 -3.68 6.31
CA VAL A 225 -11.01 -3.41 5.77
C VAL A 225 -11.01 -3.79 4.30
N ILE A 226 -12.05 -4.51 3.88
CA ILE A 226 -12.25 -4.96 2.52
C ILE A 226 -13.46 -4.24 1.93
N GLU A 227 -13.23 -3.47 0.88
CA GLU A 227 -14.23 -2.69 0.18
C GLU A 227 -14.39 -3.23 -1.24
N LYS A 228 -15.63 -3.52 -1.65
CA LYS A 228 -15.92 -3.78 -3.06
C LYS A 228 -16.09 -2.44 -3.78
N LEU A 229 -15.32 -2.24 -4.85
CA LEU A 229 -15.43 -1.03 -5.65
C LEU A 229 -16.61 -1.17 -6.64
N GLU A 230 -17.48 -0.17 -6.64
CA GLU A 230 -18.51 -0.07 -7.68
C GLU A 230 -17.87 0.53 -8.94
N VAL A 231 -17.93 -0.21 -10.05
CA VAL A 231 -17.43 0.21 -11.37
C VAL A 231 -18.50 0.98 -12.13
#